data_d9f5b8058f7c0c339630771e0ab81d3f
#
_entry.id   d9f5b8058f7c0c339630771e0ab81d3f
#
_cell.length_a   1.000
_cell.length_b   1.000
_cell.length_c   1.000
_cell.angle_alpha   90.00
_cell.angle_beta   90.00
_cell.angle_gamma   90.00
#
_symmetry.space_group_name_H-M   'P 1'
#
loop_
_entity.id
_entity.type
_entity.pdbx_description
1 polymer ?
#
loop_
_entity_poly.entity_id
_entity_poly.type
_entity_poly.pdbx_seq_one_letter_code
_entity_poly.pdbx_strand_id
1 'polypeptide(L)'
;DTSGNGIYLYARAIDAGVDIVDTALGTMAGLTSQPSANSLSYALKGSKREVRTDIKALEQLSHYWEDVRKYYKEFESGMMSPHTEIYVHEMPGGQYSNLQQQAKSVGLGARFEEVKEMYSNVNIMFGDVVKVTPSSKVVGDMALFMVQNDLTEETVLTRGKTVDFPDSVIEFFQGYIGQPYGGFPEEIQKVILKDRQAITVRPGELLEPVDFEQLREELFHKLSRPVSSHETLAYALYPKVFDEYSLMEKKFGDVSVLDTPTFLYGMRLGEEIEVEIEKGKTLIIKMVSISEPHSDGNRVIYFELNGQPREVIIQDMTVESDITQKQKADVSNPNHIGATMPGTVLKVVIANGSRVKRGDHLLITEAMKMETTVQAPYNGVVKEIHVVAGTAIATGDLLIEMEKE
;
A
#
# COMPACT_ATOMS: atom_id res chain seq x y z
N ASP A 1 -1.24 -11.69 17.21
CA ASP A 1 -1.99 -12.73 17.96
C ASP A 1 -3.20 -13.23 17.16
N THR A 2 -2.99 -13.41 15.84
CA THR A 2 -4.07 -13.75 14.90
C THR A 2 -4.78 -15.06 15.25
N SER A 3 -4.05 -16.03 15.82
CA SER A 3 -4.63 -17.30 16.28
C SER A 3 -5.33 -17.22 17.65
N GLY A 4 -5.13 -16.14 18.42
CA GLY A 4 -5.58 -16.01 19.79
C GLY A 4 -4.81 -16.83 20.82
N ASN A 5 -3.74 -17.51 20.41
CA ASN A 5 -2.93 -18.38 21.26
C ASN A 5 -1.72 -17.67 21.89
N GLY A 6 -1.53 -16.38 21.61
CA GLY A 6 -0.30 -15.67 21.96
C GLY A 6 0.02 -15.63 23.44
N ILE A 7 -0.96 -15.44 24.32
CA ILE A 7 -0.75 -15.45 25.78
C ILE A 7 -0.28 -16.83 26.24
N TYR A 8 -0.87 -17.92 25.73
CA TYR A 8 -0.44 -19.29 26.07
C TYR A 8 0.98 -19.58 25.59
N LEU A 9 1.30 -19.14 24.37
CA LEU A 9 2.64 -19.26 23.79
C LEU A 9 3.67 -18.51 24.64
N TYR A 10 3.37 -17.25 25.02
CA TYR A 10 4.26 -16.43 25.84
C TYR A 10 4.47 -17.01 27.23
N ALA A 11 3.42 -17.50 27.87
CA ALA A 11 3.55 -18.15 29.18
C ALA A 11 4.51 -19.35 29.09
N ARG A 12 4.41 -20.19 28.08
CA ARG A 12 5.31 -21.33 27.88
C ARG A 12 6.73 -20.91 27.49
N ALA A 13 6.88 -19.90 26.67
CA ALA A 13 8.20 -19.36 26.32
C ALA A 13 8.91 -18.78 27.56
N ILE A 14 8.18 -18.06 28.41
CA ILE A 14 8.68 -17.50 29.68
C ILE A 14 9.08 -18.61 30.64
N ASP A 15 8.27 -19.66 30.79
CA ASP A 15 8.61 -20.86 31.60
C ASP A 15 9.89 -21.53 31.08
N ALA A 16 10.09 -21.55 29.77
CA ALA A 16 11.28 -22.09 29.11
C ALA A 16 12.52 -21.18 29.19
N GLY A 17 12.39 -19.95 29.71
CA GLY A 17 13.50 -19.05 29.99
C GLY A 17 13.65 -17.86 29.05
N VAL A 18 12.65 -17.53 28.26
CA VAL A 18 12.66 -16.29 27.43
C VAL A 18 12.70 -15.06 28.32
N ASP A 19 13.57 -14.10 28.02
CA ASP A 19 13.76 -12.90 28.84
C ASP A 19 12.93 -11.70 28.34
N ILE A 20 12.63 -11.61 27.03
CA ILE A 20 11.92 -10.50 26.40
C ILE A 20 10.80 -11.06 25.52
N VAL A 21 9.62 -10.47 25.63
CA VAL A 21 8.47 -10.75 24.77
C VAL A 21 7.84 -9.43 24.29
N ASP A 22 7.42 -9.39 23.02
CA ASP A 22 6.78 -8.23 22.42
C ASP A 22 5.28 -8.27 22.69
N THR A 23 4.73 -7.17 23.20
CA THR A 23 3.31 -7.04 23.55
C THR A 23 2.74 -5.74 23.05
N ALA A 24 1.41 -5.63 23.04
CA ALA A 24 0.69 -4.38 22.78
C ALA A 24 -0.17 -4.00 24.00
N LEU A 25 -0.48 -2.70 24.15
CA LEU A 25 -1.47 -2.25 25.11
C LEU A 25 -2.80 -3.00 24.93
N GLY A 26 -3.53 -3.26 26.00
CA GLY A 26 -4.75 -4.05 25.99
C GLY A 26 -5.74 -3.67 24.88
N THR A 27 -5.97 -2.39 24.70
CA THR A 27 -6.84 -1.83 23.66
C THR A 27 -6.33 -2.04 22.22
N MET A 28 -5.02 -2.18 22.05
CA MET A 28 -4.36 -2.36 20.74
C MET A 28 -3.92 -3.81 20.53
N ALA A 29 -4.23 -4.71 21.46
CA ALA A 29 -3.78 -6.10 21.44
C ALA A 29 -4.72 -7.04 20.71
N GLY A 30 -4.23 -8.24 20.43
CA GLY A 30 -5.01 -9.31 19.81
C GLY A 30 -5.16 -9.19 18.29
N LEU A 31 -5.92 -10.09 17.69
CA LEU A 31 -6.18 -10.17 16.25
C LEU A 31 -4.86 -10.09 15.44
N THR A 32 -4.73 -9.09 14.56
CA THR A 32 -3.50 -8.90 13.75
C THR A 32 -2.35 -8.23 14.53
N SER A 33 -2.57 -7.83 15.79
CA SER A 33 -1.56 -7.24 16.68
C SER A 33 -0.92 -8.29 17.59
N GLN A 34 -0.12 -7.82 18.55
CA GLN A 34 0.56 -8.65 19.54
C GLN A 34 -0.37 -9.05 20.71
N PRO A 35 0.02 -10.02 21.54
CA PRO A 35 -0.68 -10.31 22.79
C PRO A 35 -0.70 -9.12 23.74
N SER A 36 -1.73 -9.07 24.60
CA SER A 36 -1.95 -7.97 25.54
C SER A 36 -0.89 -7.92 26.65
N ALA A 37 -0.23 -6.76 26.79
CA ALA A 37 0.66 -6.47 27.90
C ALA A 37 -0.08 -6.51 29.27
N ASN A 38 -1.30 -5.96 29.30
CA ASN A 38 -2.13 -5.95 30.49
C ASN A 38 -2.44 -7.38 30.95
N SER A 39 -2.95 -8.22 30.06
CA SER A 39 -3.30 -9.62 30.35
C SER A 39 -2.07 -10.44 30.79
N LEU A 40 -0.93 -10.26 30.09
CA LEU A 40 0.31 -10.96 30.42
C LEU A 40 0.85 -10.53 31.78
N SER A 41 0.82 -9.24 32.11
CA SER A 41 1.27 -8.72 33.40
C SER A 41 0.44 -9.29 34.55
N TYR A 42 -0.88 -9.40 34.37
CA TYR A 42 -1.74 -10.05 35.37
C TYR A 42 -1.49 -11.56 35.45
N ALA A 43 -1.30 -12.25 34.33
CA ALA A 43 -1.02 -13.70 34.34
C ALA A 43 0.28 -14.06 35.05
N LEU A 44 1.29 -13.19 35.01
CA LEU A 44 2.59 -13.39 35.64
C LEU A 44 2.65 -12.90 37.10
N LYS A 45 1.63 -12.21 37.58
CA LYS A 45 1.59 -11.64 38.93
C LYS A 45 1.78 -12.71 39.99
N GLY A 46 2.71 -12.49 40.95
CA GLY A 46 3.06 -13.43 41.99
C GLY A 46 3.91 -14.62 41.52
N SER A 47 4.28 -14.71 40.27
CA SER A 47 5.20 -15.73 39.74
C SER A 47 6.66 -15.33 39.94
N LYS A 48 7.59 -16.27 39.72
CA LYS A 48 9.04 -15.98 39.70
C LYS A 48 9.45 -15.08 38.56
N ARG A 49 8.62 -14.93 37.55
CA ARG A 49 8.82 -14.14 36.32
C ARG A 49 7.89 -12.93 36.29
N GLU A 50 7.41 -12.48 37.44
CA GLU A 50 6.57 -11.29 37.57
C GLU A 50 7.27 -10.07 36.93
N VAL A 51 6.54 -9.37 36.06
CA VAL A 51 7.03 -8.13 35.40
C VAL A 51 6.89 -6.95 36.38
N ARG A 52 7.86 -6.02 36.33
CA ARG A 52 7.88 -4.82 37.19
C ARG A 52 7.14 -3.63 36.52
N THR A 53 6.12 -3.91 35.75
CA THR A 53 5.35 -2.87 35.04
C THR A 53 4.25 -2.34 35.96
N ASP A 54 4.04 -1.03 35.98
CA ASP A 54 2.91 -0.42 36.67
C ASP A 54 1.60 -0.74 35.94
N ILE A 55 0.86 -1.70 36.46
CA ILE A 55 -0.39 -2.18 35.87
C ILE A 55 -1.46 -1.05 35.85
N LYS A 56 -1.47 -0.15 36.88
CA LYS A 56 -2.42 0.97 36.89
C LYS A 56 -2.12 1.96 35.75
N ALA A 57 -0.85 2.23 35.50
CA ALA A 57 -0.46 3.08 34.38
C ALA A 57 -0.82 2.43 33.02
N LEU A 58 -0.66 1.10 32.87
CA LEU A 58 -1.10 0.38 31.66
C LEU A 58 -2.62 0.50 31.46
N GLU A 59 -3.43 0.39 32.53
CA GLU A 59 -4.88 0.55 32.40
C GLU A 59 -5.27 1.99 32.03
N GLN A 60 -4.63 3.00 32.61
CA GLN A 60 -4.88 4.41 32.26
C GLN A 60 -4.53 4.68 30.77
N LEU A 61 -3.39 4.17 30.31
CA LEU A 61 -3.01 4.25 28.91
C LEU A 61 -3.98 3.50 28.00
N SER A 62 -4.48 2.35 28.43
CA SER A 62 -5.46 1.58 27.67
C SER A 62 -6.76 2.37 27.49
N HIS A 63 -7.26 3.03 28.52
CA HIS A 63 -8.46 3.89 28.42
C HIS A 63 -8.24 5.06 27.48
N TYR A 64 -7.10 5.76 27.57
CA TYR A 64 -6.76 6.83 26.63
C TYR A 64 -6.77 6.34 25.17
N TRP A 65 -6.09 5.23 24.90
CA TRP A 65 -6.01 4.69 23.54
C TRP A 65 -7.33 4.08 23.07
N GLU A 66 -8.21 3.64 23.97
CA GLU A 66 -9.58 3.22 23.61
C GLU A 66 -10.38 4.38 23.04
N ASP A 67 -10.26 5.55 23.63
CA ASP A 67 -10.91 6.76 23.10
C ASP A 67 -10.30 7.21 21.76
N VAL A 68 -8.97 7.20 21.64
CA VAL A 68 -8.29 7.53 20.38
C VAL A 68 -8.67 6.54 19.28
N ARG A 69 -8.72 5.22 19.58
CA ARG A 69 -9.02 4.17 18.61
C ARG A 69 -10.38 4.36 17.92
N LYS A 70 -11.35 4.98 18.58
CA LYS A 70 -12.67 5.28 17.99
C LYS A 70 -12.56 6.11 16.71
N TYR A 71 -11.59 7.01 16.64
CA TYR A 71 -11.34 7.84 15.45
C TYR A 71 -10.68 7.07 14.30
N TYR A 72 -10.06 5.91 14.57
CA TYR A 72 -9.39 5.08 13.58
C TYR A 72 -10.16 3.82 13.19
N LYS A 73 -11.42 3.71 13.61
CA LYS A 73 -12.26 2.52 13.37
C LYS A 73 -12.36 2.14 11.89
N GLU A 74 -12.45 3.11 11.00
CA GLU A 74 -12.56 2.89 9.55
C GLU A 74 -11.28 2.30 8.93
N PHE A 75 -10.16 2.39 9.65
CA PHE A 75 -8.87 1.84 9.23
C PHE A 75 -8.59 0.45 9.79
N GLU A 76 -9.49 -0.11 10.59
CA GLU A 76 -9.33 -1.45 11.14
C GLU A 76 -9.54 -2.52 10.06
N SER A 77 -8.86 -3.68 10.24
CA SER A 77 -8.94 -4.80 9.29
C SER A 77 -10.35 -5.41 9.16
N GLY A 78 -11.23 -5.14 10.14
CA GLY A 78 -12.55 -5.74 10.21
C GLY A 78 -12.57 -7.20 10.70
N MET A 79 -11.43 -7.73 11.14
CA MET A 79 -11.36 -9.05 11.78
C MET A 79 -12.10 -9.01 13.12
N MET A 80 -13.11 -9.85 13.28
CA MET A 80 -13.99 -9.85 14.47
C MET A 80 -13.54 -10.83 15.55
N SER A 81 -12.76 -11.86 15.19
CA SER A 81 -12.30 -12.90 16.10
C SER A 81 -10.95 -13.48 15.66
N PRO A 82 -10.19 -14.09 16.58
CA PRO A 82 -9.00 -14.86 16.18
C PRO A 82 -9.35 -16.03 15.27
N HIS A 83 -8.45 -16.38 14.37
CA HIS A 83 -8.60 -17.50 13.44
C HIS A 83 -7.39 -18.42 13.48
N THR A 84 -7.62 -19.71 13.68
CA THR A 84 -6.55 -20.72 13.64
C THR A 84 -6.12 -21.08 12.21
N GLU A 85 -6.82 -20.58 11.20
CA GLU A 85 -6.46 -20.73 9.78
C GLU A 85 -5.07 -20.21 9.46
N ILE A 86 -4.51 -19.33 10.31
CA ILE A 86 -3.11 -18.88 10.16
C ILE A 86 -2.13 -20.06 10.11
N TYR A 87 -2.44 -21.17 10.76
CA TYR A 87 -1.62 -22.40 10.69
C TYR A 87 -1.76 -23.16 9.36
N VAL A 88 -2.70 -22.76 8.50
CA VAL A 88 -2.91 -23.31 7.17
C VAL A 88 -2.33 -22.38 6.11
N HIS A 89 -2.74 -21.11 6.10
CA HIS A 89 -2.26 -20.15 5.09
C HIS A 89 -0.92 -19.49 5.49
N GLU A 90 -0.51 -19.58 6.76
CA GLU A 90 0.76 -19.07 7.32
C GLU A 90 1.03 -17.59 7.05
N MET A 91 0.00 -16.80 6.83
CA MET A 91 0.10 -15.37 6.54
C MET A 91 0.32 -14.61 7.85
N PRO A 92 1.40 -13.81 7.99
CA PRO A 92 1.61 -12.99 9.18
C PRO A 92 0.47 -11.98 9.40
N GLY A 93 0.13 -11.67 10.66
CA GLY A 93 -1.01 -10.83 11.00
C GLY A 93 -1.02 -9.45 10.32
N GLY A 94 0.13 -8.77 10.28
CA GLY A 94 0.27 -7.50 9.55
C GLY A 94 0.07 -7.65 8.05
N GLN A 95 0.55 -8.73 7.45
CA GLN A 95 0.31 -9.02 6.04
C GLN A 95 -1.16 -9.38 5.78
N TYR A 96 -1.81 -10.09 6.69
CA TYR A 96 -3.24 -10.41 6.57
C TYR A 96 -4.10 -9.15 6.42
N SER A 97 -3.93 -8.18 7.34
CA SER A 97 -4.70 -6.93 7.31
C SER A 97 -4.40 -6.11 6.04
N ASN A 98 -3.14 -6.00 5.64
CA ASN A 98 -2.75 -5.29 4.43
C ASN A 98 -3.31 -5.97 3.16
N LEU A 99 -3.14 -7.29 3.04
CA LEU A 99 -3.57 -8.05 1.86
C LEU A 99 -5.11 -8.05 1.72
N GLN A 100 -5.83 -8.07 2.85
CA GLN A 100 -7.29 -7.96 2.83
C GLN A 100 -7.75 -6.62 2.25
N GLN A 101 -7.12 -5.51 2.64
CA GLN A 101 -7.44 -4.18 2.10
C GLN A 101 -7.04 -4.08 0.63
N GLN A 102 -5.87 -4.61 0.26
CA GLN A 102 -5.43 -4.68 -1.14
C GLN A 102 -6.42 -5.49 -1.99
N ALA A 103 -6.85 -6.66 -1.52
CA ALA A 103 -7.84 -7.48 -2.23
C ALA A 103 -9.16 -6.73 -2.44
N LYS A 104 -9.66 -6.03 -1.41
CA LYS A 104 -10.88 -5.20 -1.54
C LYS A 104 -10.73 -4.12 -2.60
N SER A 105 -9.61 -3.41 -2.62
CA SER A 105 -9.37 -2.29 -3.54
C SER A 105 -9.24 -2.71 -5.00
N VAL A 106 -8.74 -3.93 -5.26
CA VAL A 106 -8.65 -4.49 -6.62
C VAL A 106 -9.89 -5.33 -7.00
N GLY A 107 -10.97 -5.28 -6.20
CA GLY A 107 -12.21 -5.98 -6.47
C GLY A 107 -12.23 -7.46 -6.08
N LEU A 108 -11.21 -7.97 -5.41
CA LEU A 108 -11.09 -9.36 -4.94
C LEU A 108 -11.61 -9.58 -3.52
N GLY A 109 -12.30 -8.60 -2.91
CA GLY A 109 -12.77 -8.72 -1.53
C GLY A 109 -13.65 -9.94 -1.28
N ALA A 110 -14.53 -10.29 -2.23
CA ALA A 110 -15.37 -11.50 -2.17
C ALA A 110 -14.60 -12.82 -2.43
N ARG A 111 -13.41 -12.73 -3.04
CA ARG A 111 -12.51 -13.87 -3.36
C ARG A 111 -11.33 -13.96 -2.37
N PHE A 112 -11.42 -13.31 -1.21
CA PHE A 112 -10.28 -13.26 -0.28
C PHE A 112 -9.88 -14.64 0.26
N GLU A 113 -10.81 -15.60 0.34
CA GLU A 113 -10.49 -16.99 0.69
C GLU A 113 -9.57 -17.64 -0.37
N GLU A 114 -9.84 -17.40 -1.65
CA GLU A 114 -8.97 -17.86 -2.74
C GLU A 114 -7.57 -17.21 -2.66
N VAL A 115 -7.52 -15.92 -2.26
CA VAL A 115 -6.24 -15.22 -2.07
C VAL A 115 -5.44 -15.83 -0.92
N LYS A 116 -6.07 -16.22 0.19
CA LYS A 116 -5.39 -16.92 1.30
C LYS A 116 -4.82 -18.27 0.88
N GLU A 117 -5.59 -19.04 0.15
CA GLU A 117 -5.13 -20.33 -0.38
C GLU A 117 -3.99 -20.14 -1.40
N MET A 118 -4.14 -19.16 -2.31
CA MET A 118 -3.11 -18.84 -3.28
C MET A 118 -1.83 -18.32 -2.61
N TYR A 119 -1.93 -17.59 -1.50
CA TYR A 119 -0.77 -17.14 -0.72
C TYR A 119 0.10 -18.31 -0.27
N SER A 120 -0.51 -19.37 0.23
CA SER A 120 0.19 -20.59 0.63
C SER A 120 0.85 -21.28 -0.57
N ASN A 121 0.10 -21.42 -1.67
CA ASN A 121 0.58 -22.06 -2.92
C ASN A 121 1.76 -21.27 -3.51
N VAL A 122 1.68 -19.92 -3.55
CA VAL A 122 2.77 -19.05 -4.00
C VAL A 122 4.00 -19.21 -3.12
N ASN A 123 3.83 -19.32 -1.80
CA ASN A 123 4.98 -19.51 -0.91
C ASN A 123 5.72 -20.80 -1.23
N ILE A 124 4.99 -21.90 -1.46
CA ILE A 124 5.56 -23.20 -1.86
C ILE A 124 6.27 -23.05 -3.22
N MET A 125 5.59 -22.44 -4.21
CA MET A 125 6.15 -22.16 -5.53
C MET A 125 7.45 -21.33 -5.47
N PHE A 126 7.58 -20.44 -4.49
CA PHE A 126 8.78 -19.60 -4.29
C PHE A 126 9.91 -20.32 -3.52
N GLY A 127 9.73 -21.57 -3.13
CA GLY A 127 10.70 -22.37 -2.40
C GLY A 127 10.54 -22.32 -0.89
N ASP A 128 9.31 -22.13 -0.42
CA ASP A 128 8.94 -22.07 1.00
C ASP A 128 9.77 -21.05 1.78
N VAL A 129 9.73 -19.80 1.29
CA VAL A 129 10.50 -18.71 1.88
C VAL A 129 9.95 -18.30 3.25
N VAL A 130 10.85 -17.85 4.14
CA VAL A 130 10.46 -17.30 5.43
C VAL A 130 9.62 -16.04 5.22
N LYS A 131 8.37 -16.08 5.72
CA LYS A 131 7.38 -15.01 5.57
C LYS A 131 7.59 -13.92 6.62
N VAL A 132 8.50 -13.02 6.33
CA VAL A 132 8.81 -11.83 7.13
C VAL A 132 8.93 -10.62 6.18
N THR A 133 8.75 -9.40 6.67
CA THR A 133 8.94 -8.20 5.83
C THR A 133 10.37 -8.15 5.27
N PRO A 134 10.57 -8.02 3.94
CA PRO A 134 9.58 -7.74 2.89
C PRO A 134 9.06 -8.98 2.13
N SER A 135 9.56 -10.20 2.36
CA SER A 135 9.18 -11.41 1.60
C SER A 135 7.68 -11.72 1.67
N SER A 136 7.06 -11.53 2.84
CA SER A 136 5.60 -11.74 3.00
C SER A 136 4.77 -10.83 2.07
N LYS A 137 5.24 -9.61 1.79
CA LYS A 137 4.59 -8.71 0.83
C LYS A 137 4.69 -9.27 -0.58
N VAL A 138 5.86 -9.74 -1.00
CA VAL A 138 6.08 -10.29 -2.35
C VAL A 138 5.20 -11.51 -2.61
N VAL A 139 5.08 -12.42 -1.63
CA VAL A 139 4.17 -13.57 -1.71
C VAL A 139 2.72 -13.09 -1.85
N GLY A 140 2.31 -12.06 -1.10
CA GLY A 140 0.99 -11.46 -1.20
C GLY A 140 0.71 -10.81 -2.54
N ASP A 141 1.64 -10.03 -3.06
CA ASP A 141 1.53 -9.36 -4.36
C ASP A 141 1.34 -10.39 -5.48
N MET A 142 2.12 -11.48 -5.46
CA MET A 142 1.98 -12.55 -6.44
C MET A 142 0.67 -13.32 -6.27
N ALA A 143 0.22 -13.57 -5.04
CA ALA A 143 -1.06 -14.25 -4.80
C ALA A 143 -2.24 -13.43 -5.33
N LEU A 144 -2.29 -12.12 -5.06
CA LEU A 144 -3.29 -11.22 -5.63
C LEU A 144 -3.25 -11.22 -7.16
N PHE A 145 -2.05 -11.11 -7.72
CA PHE A 145 -1.85 -11.10 -9.17
C PHE A 145 -2.36 -12.39 -9.81
N MET A 146 -2.04 -13.56 -9.23
CA MET A 146 -2.47 -14.85 -9.76
C MET A 146 -3.98 -15.03 -9.67
N VAL A 147 -4.62 -14.67 -8.55
CA VAL A 147 -6.08 -14.75 -8.40
C VAL A 147 -6.78 -13.78 -9.35
N GLN A 148 -6.26 -12.57 -9.52
CA GLN A 148 -6.85 -11.56 -10.41
C GLN A 148 -6.83 -12.00 -11.90
N ASN A 149 -5.80 -12.74 -12.30
CA ASN A 149 -5.61 -13.20 -13.67
C ASN A 149 -5.95 -14.67 -13.87
N ASP A 150 -6.58 -15.33 -12.87
CA ASP A 150 -6.94 -16.75 -12.88
C ASP A 150 -5.77 -17.67 -13.28
N LEU A 151 -4.57 -17.36 -12.74
CA LEU A 151 -3.33 -18.11 -12.99
C LEU A 151 -3.14 -19.22 -11.96
N THR A 152 -2.59 -20.34 -12.43
CA THR A 152 -2.08 -21.44 -11.61
C THR A 152 -0.56 -21.54 -11.74
N GLU A 153 0.11 -22.32 -10.89
CA GLU A 153 1.54 -22.59 -11.03
C GLU A 153 1.88 -23.12 -12.43
N GLU A 154 1.08 -24.06 -12.95
CA GLU A 154 1.25 -24.60 -14.30
C GLU A 154 1.15 -23.54 -15.39
N THR A 155 0.19 -22.61 -15.27
CA THR A 155 0.04 -21.50 -16.23
C THR A 155 1.17 -20.49 -16.11
N VAL A 156 1.68 -20.24 -14.90
CA VAL A 156 2.88 -19.40 -14.69
C VAL A 156 4.09 -20.02 -15.38
N LEU A 157 4.33 -21.33 -15.20
CA LEU A 157 5.46 -22.01 -15.83
C LEU A 157 5.35 -22.04 -17.37
N THR A 158 4.15 -22.25 -17.90
CA THR A 158 3.96 -22.40 -19.36
C THR A 158 3.81 -21.09 -20.11
N ARG A 159 3.14 -20.09 -19.51
CA ARG A 159 2.83 -18.79 -20.13
C ARG A 159 3.58 -17.61 -19.55
N GLY A 160 4.32 -17.77 -18.46
CA GLY A 160 4.91 -16.68 -17.71
C GLY A 160 5.84 -15.76 -18.53
N LYS A 161 6.43 -16.26 -19.62
CA LYS A 161 7.23 -15.43 -20.53
C LYS A 161 6.44 -14.30 -21.20
N THR A 162 5.13 -14.40 -21.27
CA THR A 162 4.23 -13.40 -21.86
C THR A 162 3.43 -12.61 -20.81
N VAL A 163 3.63 -12.93 -19.55
CA VAL A 163 2.95 -12.28 -18.41
C VAL A 163 3.84 -11.18 -17.84
N ASP A 164 3.28 -10.01 -17.59
CA ASP A 164 3.97 -8.94 -16.88
C ASP A 164 3.68 -9.07 -15.38
N PHE A 165 4.67 -9.63 -14.67
CA PHE A 165 4.61 -9.83 -13.23
C PHE A 165 4.77 -8.51 -12.48
N PRO A 166 4.27 -8.39 -11.24
CA PRO A 166 4.54 -7.25 -10.38
C PRO A 166 6.05 -7.02 -10.20
N ASP A 167 6.47 -5.75 -10.21
CA ASP A 167 7.89 -5.40 -10.11
C ASP A 167 8.51 -5.91 -8.80
N SER A 168 7.76 -5.90 -7.69
CA SER A 168 8.20 -6.48 -6.41
C SER A 168 8.58 -7.97 -6.50
N VAL A 169 7.85 -8.73 -7.32
CA VAL A 169 8.11 -10.17 -7.57
C VAL A 169 9.38 -10.33 -8.42
N ILE A 170 9.52 -9.49 -9.44
CA ILE A 170 10.71 -9.50 -10.30
C ILE A 170 11.96 -9.15 -9.50
N GLU A 171 11.91 -8.07 -8.72
CA GLU A 171 13.02 -7.63 -7.87
C GLU A 171 13.41 -8.68 -6.82
N PHE A 172 12.42 -9.39 -6.26
CA PHE A 172 12.69 -10.51 -5.36
C PHE A 172 13.52 -11.59 -6.05
N PHE A 173 13.09 -12.07 -7.21
CA PHE A 173 13.79 -13.11 -7.95
C PHE A 173 15.11 -12.63 -8.57
N GLN A 174 15.29 -11.32 -8.78
CA GLN A 174 16.58 -10.74 -9.11
C GLN A 174 17.56 -10.74 -7.93
N GLY A 175 17.08 -10.84 -6.68
CA GLY A 175 17.89 -10.82 -5.48
C GLY A 175 18.01 -9.46 -4.80
N TYR A 176 17.22 -8.45 -5.19
CA TYR A 176 17.28 -7.10 -4.60
C TYR A 176 16.85 -7.03 -3.13
N ILE A 177 16.14 -8.01 -2.62
CA ILE A 177 15.81 -8.13 -1.19
C ILE A 177 16.53 -9.29 -0.50
N GLY A 178 17.62 -9.75 -1.09
CA GLY A 178 18.48 -10.81 -0.59
C GLY A 178 18.24 -12.16 -1.25
N GLN A 179 18.97 -13.16 -0.77
CA GLN A 179 18.90 -14.53 -1.26
C GLN A 179 18.19 -15.42 -0.23
N PRO A 180 17.14 -16.18 -0.60
CA PRO A 180 16.54 -17.13 0.32
C PRO A 180 17.51 -18.26 0.66
N TYR A 181 17.34 -18.83 1.86
CA TYR A 181 18.10 -20.01 2.23
C TYR A 181 17.81 -21.16 1.25
N GLY A 182 18.85 -21.73 0.65
CA GLY A 182 18.72 -22.75 -0.39
C GLY A 182 18.60 -22.21 -1.83
N GLY A 183 18.56 -20.89 -2.02
CA GLY A 183 18.45 -20.25 -3.33
C GLY A 183 17.00 -20.16 -3.84
N PHE A 184 16.85 -19.63 -5.04
CA PHE A 184 15.55 -19.56 -5.72
C PHE A 184 15.27 -20.84 -6.52
N PRO A 185 14.00 -21.31 -6.64
CA PRO A 185 13.63 -22.37 -7.56
C PRO A 185 13.95 -21.96 -9.00
N GLU A 186 14.83 -22.69 -9.67
CA GLU A 186 15.42 -22.28 -10.96
C GLU A 186 14.36 -22.09 -12.07
N GLU A 187 13.36 -22.96 -12.14
CA GLU A 187 12.34 -22.91 -13.18
C GLU A 187 11.49 -21.65 -13.05
N ILE A 188 11.00 -21.35 -11.85
CA ILE A 188 10.21 -20.13 -11.56
C ILE A 188 11.05 -18.88 -11.76
N GLN A 189 12.30 -18.88 -11.27
CA GLN A 189 13.21 -17.73 -11.45
C GLN A 189 13.40 -17.40 -12.92
N LYS A 190 13.67 -18.39 -13.78
CA LYS A 190 13.84 -18.19 -15.24
C LYS A 190 12.58 -17.63 -15.90
N VAL A 191 11.41 -18.09 -15.46
CA VAL A 191 10.13 -17.63 -16.02
C VAL A 191 9.85 -16.18 -15.64
N ILE A 192 10.08 -15.81 -14.37
CA ILE A 192 9.78 -14.46 -13.84
C ILE A 192 10.82 -13.45 -14.37
N LEU A 193 12.09 -13.81 -14.37
CA LEU A 193 13.15 -12.89 -14.80
C LEU A 193 13.19 -12.70 -16.31
N LYS A 194 12.72 -13.68 -17.10
CA LYS A 194 12.84 -13.63 -18.56
C LYS A 194 14.31 -13.43 -18.98
N ASP A 195 14.62 -12.24 -19.53
CA ASP A 195 15.98 -11.88 -19.99
C ASP A 195 16.77 -11.05 -18.95
N ARG A 196 16.19 -10.79 -17.76
CA ARG A 196 16.84 -10.03 -16.68
C ARG A 196 17.87 -10.89 -15.96
N GLN A 197 18.98 -10.24 -15.58
CA GLN A 197 20.04 -10.93 -14.82
C GLN A 197 19.73 -10.89 -13.31
N ALA A 198 19.97 -12.00 -12.64
CA ALA A 198 19.96 -12.06 -11.18
C ALA A 198 21.28 -11.48 -10.63
N ILE A 199 21.19 -10.89 -9.44
CA ILE A 199 22.34 -10.41 -8.67
C ILE A 199 22.61 -11.38 -7.51
N THR A 200 23.88 -11.59 -7.19
CA THR A 200 24.32 -12.46 -6.10
C THR A 200 25.07 -11.71 -5.00
N VAL A 201 25.38 -10.45 -5.26
CA VAL A 201 26.01 -9.52 -4.30
C VAL A 201 24.92 -8.76 -3.53
N ARG A 202 25.29 -8.11 -2.44
CA ARG A 202 24.35 -7.25 -1.70
C ARG A 202 23.95 -6.07 -2.59
N PRO A 203 22.64 -5.78 -2.72
CA PRO A 203 22.17 -4.68 -3.57
C PRO A 203 22.84 -3.34 -3.26
N GLY A 204 23.08 -3.03 -1.98
CA GLY A 204 23.78 -1.81 -1.57
C GLY A 204 25.21 -1.66 -2.09
N GLU A 205 25.87 -2.76 -2.51
CA GLU A 205 27.20 -2.72 -3.12
C GLU A 205 27.15 -2.25 -4.59
N LEU A 206 25.98 -2.30 -5.21
CA LEU A 206 25.75 -1.88 -6.60
C LEU A 206 25.28 -0.43 -6.70
N LEU A 207 24.92 0.19 -5.58
CA LEU A 207 24.44 1.56 -5.54
C LEU A 207 25.59 2.55 -5.41
N GLU A 208 25.57 3.60 -6.21
CA GLU A 208 26.46 4.74 -6.02
C GLU A 208 26.15 5.46 -4.70
N PRO A 209 27.15 5.98 -4.00
CA PRO A 209 26.94 6.80 -2.81
C PRO A 209 26.03 8.00 -3.09
N VAL A 210 25.09 8.26 -2.19
CA VAL A 210 24.20 9.44 -2.32
C VAL A 210 24.96 10.70 -1.98
N ASP A 211 25.01 11.66 -2.92
CA ASP A 211 25.47 13.04 -2.65
C ASP A 211 24.32 13.86 -2.08
N PHE A 212 24.31 14.01 -0.76
CA PHE A 212 23.23 14.74 -0.06
C PHE A 212 23.23 16.24 -0.34
N GLU A 213 24.36 16.84 -0.68
CA GLU A 213 24.42 18.25 -1.04
C GLU A 213 23.79 18.48 -2.41
N GLN A 214 24.16 17.69 -3.39
CA GLN A 214 23.52 17.72 -4.71
C GLN A 214 22.01 17.44 -4.61
N LEU A 215 21.61 16.42 -3.83
CA LEU A 215 20.21 16.08 -3.65
C LEU A 215 19.42 17.22 -2.99
N ARG A 216 20.02 17.95 -2.05
CA ARG A 216 19.40 19.12 -1.42
C ARG A 216 19.22 20.27 -2.41
N GLU A 217 20.19 20.50 -3.29
CA GLU A 217 20.09 21.50 -4.36
C GLU A 217 18.99 21.15 -5.36
N GLU A 218 18.92 19.90 -5.79
CA GLU A 218 17.84 19.39 -6.67
C GLU A 218 16.46 19.61 -6.04
N LEU A 219 16.30 19.28 -4.76
CA LEU A 219 15.06 19.49 -4.01
C LEU A 219 14.73 20.98 -3.84
N PHE A 220 15.71 21.83 -3.57
CA PHE A 220 15.51 23.27 -3.52
C PHE A 220 14.91 23.81 -4.82
N HIS A 221 15.45 23.38 -5.96
CA HIS A 221 14.91 23.77 -7.27
C HIS A 221 13.51 23.20 -7.51
N LYS A 222 13.29 21.95 -7.14
CA LYS A 222 12.00 21.26 -7.30
C LYS A 222 10.88 21.89 -6.49
N LEU A 223 11.15 22.22 -5.22
CA LEU A 223 10.17 22.78 -4.28
C LEU A 223 10.11 24.32 -4.29
N SER A 224 11.12 24.98 -4.88
CA SER A 224 11.30 26.44 -4.87
C SER A 224 11.30 27.05 -3.48
N ARG A 225 11.82 26.30 -2.49
CA ARG A 225 11.99 26.73 -1.10
C ARG A 225 13.19 26.03 -0.44
N PRO A 226 13.73 26.60 0.68
CA PRO A 226 14.75 25.92 1.46
C PRO A 226 14.29 24.52 1.91
N VAL A 227 15.23 23.57 1.91
CA VAL A 227 15.01 22.16 2.25
C VAL A 227 15.82 21.79 3.49
N SER A 228 15.17 21.17 4.45
CA SER A 228 15.81 20.68 5.67
C SER A 228 16.58 19.38 5.42
N SER A 229 17.50 19.04 6.34
CA SER A 229 18.20 17.74 6.29
C SER A 229 17.25 16.56 6.42
N HIS A 230 16.15 16.69 7.19
CA HIS A 230 15.13 15.65 7.31
C HIS A 230 14.40 15.41 5.98
N GLU A 231 14.04 16.46 5.26
CA GLU A 231 13.41 16.35 3.94
C GLU A 231 14.35 15.73 2.91
N THR A 232 15.63 16.11 2.95
CA THR A 232 16.64 15.50 2.07
C THR A 232 16.77 14.00 2.33
N LEU A 233 16.82 13.56 3.59
CA LEU A 233 16.86 12.17 3.98
C LEU A 233 15.55 11.44 3.62
N ALA A 234 14.40 12.05 3.87
CA ALA A 234 13.10 11.48 3.52
C ALA A 234 12.97 11.23 2.00
N TYR A 235 13.42 12.19 1.19
CA TYR A 235 13.45 12.04 -0.26
C TYR A 235 14.43 10.96 -0.71
N ALA A 236 15.63 10.90 -0.13
CA ALA A 236 16.61 9.86 -0.46
C ALA A 236 16.09 8.45 -0.18
N LEU A 237 15.29 8.27 0.89
CA LEU A 237 14.73 6.99 1.29
C LEU A 237 13.41 6.65 0.56
N TYR A 238 12.56 7.64 0.32
CA TYR A 238 11.18 7.45 -0.17
C TYR A 238 10.79 8.56 -1.16
N PRO A 239 11.45 8.67 -2.33
CA PRO A 239 11.25 9.81 -3.23
C PRO A 239 9.81 9.97 -3.69
N LYS A 240 9.13 8.87 -4.03
CA LYS A 240 7.73 8.90 -4.46
C LYS A 240 6.78 9.40 -3.36
N VAL A 241 6.91 8.85 -2.15
CA VAL A 241 6.06 9.23 -1.00
C VAL A 241 6.30 10.68 -0.63
N PHE A 242 7.57 11.14 -0.69
CA PHE A 242 7.91 12.53 -0.45
C PHE A 242 7.28 13.48 -1.48
N ASP A 243 7.29 13.10 -2.76
CA ASP A 243 6.68 13.88 -3.83
C ASP A 243 5.15 13.99 -3.66
N GLU A 244 4.48 12.88 -3.36
CA GLU A 244 3.05 12.85 -3.07
C GLU A 244 2.70 13.74 -1.87
N TYR A 245 3.46 13.63 -0.78
CA TYR A 245 3.29 14.47 0.40
C TYR A 245 3.49 15.96 0.08
N SER A 246 4.54 16.30 -0.66
CA SER A 246 4.84 17.68 -1.05
C SER A 246 3.76 18.30 -1.93
N LEU A 247 3.14 17.50 -2.82
CA LEU A 247 1.99 17.94 -3.61
C LEU A 247 0.76 18.20 -2.75
N MET A 248 0.51 17.35 -1.76
CA MET A 248 -0.60 17.53 -0.79
C MET A 248 -0.38 18.76 0.07
N GLU A 249 0.84 18.96 0.60
CA GLU A 249 1.21 20.15 1.37
C GLU A 249 1.07 21.45 0.55
N LYS A 250 1.50 21.42 -0.72
CA LYS A 250 1.33 22.55 -1.63
C LYS A 250 -0.15 22.86 -1.92
N LYS A 251 -0.99 21.85 -1.99
CA LYS A 251 -2.43 21.99 -2.30
C LYS A 251 -3.23 22.47 -1.10
N PHE A 252 -2.98 21.96 0.08
CA PHE A 252 -3.81 22.15 1.27
C PHE A 252 -3.15 22.99 2.37
N GLY A 253 -1.84 23.27 2.27
CA GLY A 253 -1.07 23.89 3.34
C GLY A 253 -0.74 22.93 4.48
N ASP A 254 -0.32 23.46 5.62
CA ASP A 254 -0.05 22.67 6.82
C ASP A 254 -1.35 22.29 7.52
N VAL A 255 -1.78 21.04 7.30
CA VAL A 255 -2.99 20.47 7.93
C VAL A 255 -2.72 19.87 9.31
N SER A 256 -1.47 19.87 9.79
CA SER A 256 -1.12 19.34 11.13
C SER A 256 -1.70 20.16 12.27
N VAL A 257 -2.17 21.38 11.97
CA VAL A 257 -2.88 22.27 12.90
C VAL A 257 -4.33 21.82 13.18
N LEU A 258 -4.87 20.88 12.39
CA LEU A 258 -6.21 20.35 12.60
C LEU A 258 -6.19 19.23 13.65
N ASP A 259 -7.25 19.11 14.43
CA ASP A 259 -7.44 17.95 15.29
C ASP A 259 -7.76 16.69 14.46
N THR A 260 -7.47 15.51 15.02
CA THR A 260 -7.61 14.23 14.31
C THR A 260 -9.02 13.98 13.76
N PRO A 261 -10.12 14.20 14.51
CA PRO A 261 -11.46 14.03 13.97
C PRO A 261 -11.74 14.92 12.75
N THR A 262 -11.40 16.20 12.84
CA THR A 262 -11.59 17.16 11.74
C THR A 262 -10.76 16.77 10.50
N PHE A 263 -9.51 16.34 10.71
CA PHE A 263 -8.65 15.89 9.62
C PHE A 263 -9.18 14.65 8.91
N LEU A 264 -9.68 13.64 9.68
CA LEU A 264 -10.11 12.37 9.10
C LEU A 264 -11.53 12.40 8.53
N TYR A 265 -12.44 13.13 9.17
CA TYR A 265 -13.88 13.05 8.86
C TYR A 265 -14.48 14.38 8.41
N GLY A 266 -13.72 15.46 8.47
CA GLY A 266 -14.22 16.81 8.23
C GLY A 266 -15.12 17.31 9.36
N MET A 267 -15.72 18.46 9.13
CA MET A 267 -16.63 19.10 10.08
C MET A 267 -18.08 18.66 9.87
N ARG A 268 -18.87 18.65 10.95
CA ARG A 268 -20.32 18.44 10.91
C ARG A 268 -21.05 19.76 10.64
N LEU A 269 -22.27 19.65 10.11
CA LEU A 269 -23.12 20.83 9.91
C LEU A 269 -23.37 21.55 11.24
N GLY A 270 -23.09 22.85 11.27
CA GLY A 270 -23.21 23.70 12.44
C GLY A 270 -22.03 23.63 13.42
N GLU A 271 -21.07 22.73 13.19
CA GLU A 271 -19.85 22.62 14.01
C GLU A 271 -18.94 23.81 13.83
N GLU A 272 -18.33 24.24 14.93
CA GLU A 272 -17.35 25.32 14.99
C GLU A 272 -16.06 24.79 15.60
N ILE A 273 -14.95 25.07 14.96
CA ILE A 273 -13.61 24.71 15.42
C ILE A 273 -12.71 25.94 15.50
N GLU A 274 -11.74 25.91 16.40
CA GLU A 274 -10.67 26.92 16.51
C GLU A 274 -9.36 26.30 16.00
N VAL A 275 -8.72 26.99 15.06
CA VAL A 275 -7.45 26.55 14.46
C VAL A 275 -6.41 27.63 14.63
N GLU A 276 -5.35 27.35 15.39
CA GLU A 276 -4.20 28.23 15.52
C GLU A 276 -3.26 27.98 14.31
N ILE A 277 -3.31 28.88 13.31
CA ILE A 277 -2.50 28.78 12.09
C ILE A 277 -1.09 29.32 12.25
N GLU A 278 -0.89 30.23 13.20
CA GLU A 278 0.38 30.80 13.61
C GLU A 278 0.26 31.22 15.08
N LYS A 279 1.37 31.31 15.78
CA LYS A 279 1.37 31.72 17.18
C LYS A 279 0.59 33.03 17.40
N GLY A 280 -0.51 32.96 18.14
CA GLY A 280 -1.40 34.09 18.43
C GLY A 280 -2.34 34.45 17.27
N LYS A 281 -2.47 33.64 16.23
CA LYS A 281 -3.38 33.86 15.11
C LYS A 281 -4.32 32.67 14.99
N THR A 282 -5.49 32.78 15.58
CA THR A 282 -6.53 31.76 15.60
C THR A 282 -7.62 32.09 14.58
N LEU A 283 -8.03 31.09 13.83
CA LEU A 283 -9.22 31.12 12.97
C LEU A 283 -10.36 30.37 13.66
N ILE A 284 -11.52 30.99 13.70
CA ILE A 284 -12.77 30.35 14.08
C ILE A 284 -13.47 29.95 12.78
N ILE A 285 -13.65 28.67 12.58
CA ILE A 285 -14.23 28.08 11.35
C ILE A 285 -15.53 27.38 11.72
N LYS A 286 -16.64 27.82 11.13
CA LYS A 286 -17.94 27.18 11.31
C LYS A 286 -18.45 26.62 9.98
N MET A 287 -18.86 25.38 9.98
CA MET A 287 -19.49 24.74 8.81
C MET A 287 -20.97 25.07 8.80
N VAL A 288 -21.45 25.79 7.79
CA VAL A 288 -22.84 26.30 7.71
C VAL A 288 -23.74 25.33 6.95
N SER A 289 -23.33 24.97 5.72
CA SER A 289 -24.15 24.07 4.87
C SER A 289 -23.32 23.44 3.75
N ILE A 290 -23.87 22.39 3.17
CA ILE A 290 -23.35 21.69 1.97
C ILE A 290 -24.45 21.71 0.95
N SER A 291 -24.17 22.09 -0.30
CA SER A 291 -25.12 22.01 -1.40
C SER A 291 -25.37 20.55 -1.83
N GLU A 292 -26.49 20.31 -2.52
CA GLU A 292 -26.62 19.10 -3.33
C GLU A 292 -25.55 19.09 -4.45
N PRO A 293 -25.23 17.89 -4.99
CA PRO A 293 -24.29 17.80 -6.11
C PRO A 293 -24.84 18.56 -7.32
N HIS A 294 -24.00 19.37 -7.94
CA HIS A 294 -24.29 19.98 -9.24
C HIS A 294 -24.14 18.96 -10.37
N SER A 295 -24.64 19.29 -11.56
CA SER A 295 -24.57 18.42 -12.74
C SER A 295 -23.15 18.09 -13.21
N ASP A 296 -22.17 18.89 -12.79
CA ASP A 296 -20.74 18.70 -13.05
C ASP A 296 -20.04 17.84 -11.98
N GLY A 297 -20.81 17.30 -11.02
CA GLY A 297 -20.29 16.48 -9.91
C GLY A 297 -19.64 17.29 -8.79
N ASN A 298 -19.72 18.62 -8.82
CA ASN A 298 -19.19 19.46 -7.75
C ASN A 298 -20.25 19.74 -6.68
N ARG A 299 -19.79 20.04 -5.46
CA ARG A 299 -20.60 20.59 -4.34
C ARG A 299 -19.98 21.88 -3.86
N VAL A 300 -20.82 22.76 -3.33
CA VAL A 300 -20.39 23.96 -2.63
C VAL A 300 -20.56 23.76 -1.14
N ILE A 301 -19.49 23.97 -0.38
CA ILE A 301 -19.51 23.98 1.08
C ILE A 301 -19.43 25.44 1.54
N TYR A 302 -20.36 25.82 2.41
CA TYR A 302 -20.44 27.15 2.97
C TYR A 302 -19.89 27.15 4.39
N PHE A 303 -18.88 28.00 4.61
CA PHE A 303 -18.25 28.23 5.91
C PHE A 303 -18.41 29.67 6.36
N GLU A 304 -18.34 29.88 7.66
CA GLU A 304 -18.00 31.17 8.26
C GLU A 304 -16.57 31.12 8.80
N LEU A 305 -15.74 32.06 8.40
CA LEU A 305 -14.36 32.22 8.84
C LEU A 305 -14.24 33.51 9.64
N ASN A 306 -14.07 33.44 10.96
CA ASN A 306 -14.14 34.60 11.86
C ASN A 306 -15.41 35.45 11.61
N GLY A 307 -16.56 34.81 11.42
CA GLY A 307 -17.84 35.47 11.13
C GLY A 307 -18.01 35.96 9.69
N GLN A 308 -17.04 35.71 8.80
CA GLN A 308 -17.12 36.10 7.39
C GLN A 308 -17.47 34.87 6.54
N PRO A 309 -18.50 34.96 5.66
CA PRO A 309 -18.86 33.83 4.82
C PRO A 309 -17.76 33.49 3.82
N ARG A 310 -17.59 32.18 3.57
CA ARG A 310 -16.67 31.60 2.59
C ARG A 310 -17.34 30.44 1.88
N GLU A 311 -17.09 30.32 0.60
CA GLU A 311 -17.54 29.22 -0.23
C GLU A 311 -16.34 28.43 -0.72
N VAL A 312 -16.44 27.09 -0.63
CA VAL A 312 -15.41 26.18 -1.13
C VAL A 312 -16.08 25.18 -2.04
N ILE A 313 -15.64 25.10 -3.28
CA ILE A 313 -16.12 24.15 -4.27
C ILE A 313 -15.25 22.91 -4.19
N ILE A 314 -15.86 21.75 -4.00
CA ILE A 314 -15.20 20.45 -3.98
C ILE A 314 -15.84 19.51 -4.98
N GLN A 315 -15.06 18.59 -5.53
CA GLN A 315 -15.61 17.48 -6.32
C GLN A 315 -16.18 16.43 -5.37
N ASP A 316 -17.42 16.00 -5.62
CA ASP A 316 -18.05 14.92 -4.87
C ASP A 316 -17.62 13.57 -5.45
N MET A 317 -16.77 12.87 -4.72
CA MET A 317 -16.26 11.55 -5.12
C MET A 317 -17.32 10.43 -5.02
N THR A 318 -18.49 10.71 -4.44
CA THR A 318 -19.59 9.74 -4.33
C THR A 318 -20.55 9.77 -5.53
N VAL A 319 -20.51 10.86 -6.30
CA VAL A 319 -21.27 10.95 -7.54
C VAL A 319 -20.47 10.20 -8.61
N GLU A 320 -21.05 9.11 -9.12
CA GLU A 320 -20.55 8.49 -10.34
C GLU A 320 -20.63 9.57 -11.45
N SER A 321 -19.52 10.26 -11.71
CA SER A 321 -19.38 10.98 -12.96
C SER A 321 -19.62 9.95 -14.06
N ASP A 322 -20.40 10.28 -15.11
CA ASP A 322 -20.54 9.46 -16.31
C ASP A 322 -19.15 9.03 -16.78
N ILE A 323 -18.69 7.90 -16.22
CA ILE A 323 -17.43 7.29 -16.64
C ILE A 323 -17.72 6.82 -18.05
N THR A 324 -17.28 7.57 -19.02
CA THR A 324 -17.19 7.11 -20.41
C THR A 324 -16.63 5.70 -20.33
N GLN A 325 -17.44 4.69 -20.68
CA GLN A 325 -17.00 3.29 -20.68
C GLN A 325 -15.73 3.21 -21.49
N LYS A 326 -14.60 3.02 -20.83
CA LYS A 326 -13.31 2.91 -21.50
C LYS A 326 -13.34 1.70 -22.39
N GLN A 327 -12.75 1.82 -23.55
CA GLN A 327 -12.64 0.73 -24.49
C GLN A 327 -11.88 -0.42 -23.85
N LYS A 328 -12.43 -1.63 -23.95
CA LYS A 328 -11.75 -2.84 -23.48
C LYS A 328 -10.81 -3.37 -24.57
N ALA A 329 -9.68 -3.90 -24.12
CA ALA A 329 -8.77 -4.60 -25.00
C ALA A 329 -9.45 -5.87 -25.53
N ASP A 330 -9.39 -6.10 -26.83
CA ASP A 330 -9.81 -7.37 -27.43
C ASP A 330 -8.69 -8.39 -27.22
N VAL A 331 -8.96 -9.38 -26.38
CA VAL A 331 -7.99 -10.45 -26.04
C VAL A 331 -7.56 -11.26 -27.27
N SER A 332 -8.39 -11.31 -28.33
CA SER A 332 -8.07 -11.98 -29.59
C SER A 332 -7.17 -11.15 -30.50
N ASN A 333 -7.06 -9.84 -30.25
CA ASN A 333 -6.24 -8.94 -31.03
C ASN A 333 -4.85 -8.75 -30.38
N PRO A 334 -3.79 -9.34 -30.96
CA PRO A 334 -2.44 -9.24 -30.41
C PRO A 334 -1.85 -7.82 -30.40
N ASN A 335 -2.50 -6.87 -31.09
CA ASN A 335 -2.10 -5.47 -31.14
C ASN A 335 -2.65 -4.64 -29.97
N HIS A 336 -3.61 -5.18 -29.21
CA HIS A 336 -4.17 -4.55 -28.04
C HIS A 336 -3.39 -4.92 -26.77
N ILE A 337 -2.93 -3.92 -26.05
CA ILE A 337 -2.33 -4.09 -24.73
C ILE A 337 -3.33 -3.62 -23.70
N GLY A 338 -3.87 -4.55 -22.93
CA GLY A 338 -4.86 -4.30 -21.89
C GLY A 338 -4.27 -4.24 -20.50
N ALA A 339 -4.98 -3.60 -19.58
CA ALA A 339 -4.63 -3.58 -18.17
C ALA A 339 -4.80 -4.98 -17.54
N THR A 340 -3.77 -5.48 -16.89
CA THR A 340 -3.78 -6.79 -16.19
C THR A 340 -4.41 -6.70 -14.80
N MET A 341 -4.44 -5.51 -14.19
CA MET A 341 -5.02 -5.25 -12.88
C MET A 341 -5.71 -3.89 -12.87
N PRO A 342 -6.74 -3.71 -12.00
CA PRO A 342 -7.30 -2.39 -11.79
C PRO A 342 -6.31 -1.53 -11.00
N GLY A 343 -6.28 -0.23 -11.24
CA GLY A 343 -5.35 0.67 -10.56
C GLY A 343 -5.27 2.03 -11.22
N THR A 344 -4.10 2.64 -11.19
CA THR A 344 -3.83 3.95 -11.79
C THR A 344 -2.58 3.90 -12.68
N VAL A 345 -2.59 4.57 -13.81
CA VAL A 345 -1.40 4.75 -14.63
C VAL A 345 -0.48 5.78 -13.96
N LEU A 346 0.70 5.35 -13.51
CA LEU A 346 1.68 6.25 -12.89
C LEU A 346 2.42 7.07 -13.92
N LYS A 347 2.88 6.41 -14.97
CA LYS A 347 3.72 7.04 -15.98
C LYS A 347 3.56 6.36 -17.32
N VAL A 348 3.48 7.15 -18.38
CA VAL A 348 3.62 6.70 -19.76
C VAL A 348 5.03 7.03 -20.21
N VAL A 349 5.78 6.02 -20.68
CA VAL A 349 7.22 6.15 -21.00
C VAL A 349 7.44 6.41 -22.48
N ILE A 350 6.45 6.09 -23.32
CA ILE A 350 6.52 6.16 -24.80
C ILE A 350 5.53 7.20 -25.35
N ALA A 351 5.64 7.49 -26.63
CA ALA A 351 4.72 8.37 -27.36
C ALA A 351 4.14 7.66 -28.59
N ASN A 352 3.03 8.19 -29.13
CA ASN A 352 2.46 7.71 -30.39
C ASN A 352 3.52 7.79 -31.49
N GLY A 353 3.63 6.74 -32.29
CA GLY A 353 4.63 6.59 -33.33
C GLY A 353 6.01 6.11 -32.88
N SER A 354 6.22 5.88 -31.59
CA SER A 354 7.48 5.33 -31.06
C SER A 354 7.73 3.91 -31.58
N ARG A 355 8.94 3.65 -32.04
CA ARG A 355 9.41 2.29 -32.33
C ARG A 355 9.92 1.66 -31.04
N VAL A 356 9.44 0.47 -30.73
CA VAL A 356 9.79 -0.27 -29.52
C VAL A 356 10.22 -1.69 -29.87
N LYS A 357 11.14 -2.23 -29.07
CA LYS A 357 11.55 -3.62 -29.13
C LYS A 357 10.79 -4.42 -28.07
N ARG A 358 10.68 -5.72 -28.30
CA ARG A 358 10.14 -6.62 -27.29
C ARG A 358 10.86 -6.42 -25.95
N GLY A 359 10.09 -6.22 -24.87
CA GLY A 359 10.59 -5.97 -23.52
C GLY A 359 10.82 -4.50 -23.18
N ASP A 360 10.70 -3.57 -24.14
CA ASP A 360 10.77 -2.14 -23.85
C ASP A 360 9.60 -1.72 -22.95
N HIS A 361 9.88 -0.82 -22.00
CA HIS A 361 8.88 -0.31 -21.07
C HIS A 361 7.95 0.67 -21.79
N LEU A 362 6.65 0.41 -21.74
CA LEU A 362 5.62 1.24 -22.37
C LEU A 362 5.00 2.22 -21.37
N LEU A 363 4.52 1.70 -20.25
CA LEU A 363 3.95 2.47 -19.16
C LEU A 363 4.06 1.71 -17.83
N ILE A 364 3.85 2.42 -16.73
CA ILE A 364 3.85 1.86 -15.38
C ILE A 364 2.46 2.06 -14.79
N THR A 365 1.85 1.00 -14.29
CA THR A 365 0.59 1.01 -13.55
C THR A 365 0.84 0.74 -12.08
N GLU A 366 -0.05 1.19 -11.21
CA GLU A 366 -0.01 0.92 -9.78
C GLU A 366 -1.38 0.49 -9.27
N ALA A 367 -1.38 -0.56 -8.46
CA ALA A 367 -2.52 -1.01 -7.68
C ALA A 367 -2.07 -1.19 -6.22
N MET A 368 -2.52 -0.32 -5.30
CA MET A 368 -2.22 -0.42 -3.86
C MET A 368 -0.73 -0.61 -3.53
N LYS A 369 0.12 0.28 -4.05
CA LYS A 369 1.59 0.25 -3.87
C LYS A 369 2.27 -0.96 -4.53
N MET A 370 1.58 -1.67 -5.40
CA MET A 370 2.12 -2.70 -6.25
C MET A 370 2.25 -2.11 -7.66
N GLU A 371 3.47 -1.85 -8.06
CA GLU A 371 3.76 -1.33 -9.40
C GLU A 371 3.90 -2.49 -10.38
N THR A 372 3.45 -2.27 -11.60
CA THR A 372 3.59 -3.22 -12.70
C THR A 372 4.03 -2.45 -13.95
N THR A 373 5.17 -2.82 -14.48
CA THR A 373 5.70 -2.24 -15.73
C THR A 373 5.14 -3.03 -16.90
N VAL A 374 4.29 -2.38 -17.70
CA VAL A 374 3.76 -2.93 -18.93
C VAL A 374 4.81 -2.82 -20.03
N GLN A 375 5.14 -3.95 -20.65
CA GLN A 375 6.23 -4.06 -21.64
C GLN A 375 5.69 -4.37 -23.05
N ALA A 376 6.48 -4.00 -24.06
CA ALA A 376 6.17 -4.36 -25.44
C ALA A 376 6.25 -5.88 -25.66
N PRO A 377 5.17 -6.55 -26.09
CA PRO A 377 5.17 -8.01 -26.27
C PRO A 377 5.94 -8.46 -27.52
N TYR A 378 6.21 -7.56 -28.44
CA TYR A 378 6.95 -7.78 -29.70
C TYR A 378 7.58 -6.50 -30.22
N ASN A 379 8.44 -6.59 -31.25
CA ASN A 379 8.98 -5.41 -31.92
C ASN A 379 7.91 -4.78 -32.81
N GLY A 380 7.72 -3.47 -32.70
CA GLY A 380 6.67 -2.79 -33.44
C GLY A 380 6.65 -1.28 -33.21
N VAL A 381 5.57 -0.67 -33.67
CA VAL A 381 5.31 0.76 -33.55
C VAL A 381 4.09 0.97 -32.65
N VAL A 382 4.18 1.91 -31.75
CA VAL A 382 3.04 2.37 -30.93
C VAL A 382 2.09 3.17 -31.82
N LYS A 383 0.91 2.64 -32.07
CA LYS A 383 -0.10 3.28 -32.93
C LYS A 383 -0.84 4.36 -32.15
N GLU A 384 -1.40 4.00 -30.99
CA GLU A 384 -2.21 4.89 -30.18
C GLU A 384 -2.10 4.55 -28.70
N ILE A 385 -2.03 5.58 -27.85
CA ILE A 385 -2.02 5.48 -26.39
C ILE A 385 -3.35 6.03 -25.88
N HIS A 386 -4.15 5.18 -25.23
CA HIS A 386 -5.50 5.48 -24.75
C HIS A 386 -5.55 6.02 -23.33
N VAL A 387 -4.40 6.12 -22.65
CA VAL A 387 -4.30 6.52 -21.24
C VAL A 387 -3.20 7.56 -21.03
N VAL A 388 -3.34 8.34 -19.97
CA VAL A 388 -2.32 9.30 -19.52
C VAL A 388 -1.98 9.05 -18.05
N ALA A 389 -0.89 9.61 -17.53
CA ALA A 389 -0.57 9.53 -16.13
C ALA A 389 -1.72 10.09 -15.28
N GLY A 390 -2.07 9.38 -14.20
CA GLY A 390 -3.23 9.67 -13.35
C GLY A 390 -4.54 9.02 -13.80
N THR A 391 -4.58 8.33 -14.95
CA THR A 391 -5.78 7.63 -15.42
C THR A 391 -6.07 6.42 -14.55
N ALA A 392 -7.24 6.37 -13.91
CA ALA A 392 -7.74 5.15 -13.26
C ALA A 392 -8.09 4.10 -14.31
N ILE A 393 -7.71 2.85 -14.13
CA ILE A 393 -7.92 1.75 -15.06
C ILE A 393 -8.58 0.56 -14.36
N ALA A 394 -9.41 -0.16 -15.09
CA ALA A 394 -9.96 -1.45 -14.67
C ALA A 394 -9.31 -2.58 -15.48
N THR A 395 -9.35 -3.80 -14.93
CA THR A 395 -8.85 -4.98 -15.65
C THR A 395 -9.47 -5.08 -17.05
N GLY A 396 -8.61 -5.29 -18.04
CA GLY A 396 -8.98 -5.38 -19.44
C GLY A 396 -9.22 -4.04 -20.16
N ASP A 397 -9.04 -2.89 -19.52
CA ASP A 397 -9.09 -1.59 -20.22
C ASP A 397 -7.97 -1.52 -21.24
N LEU A 398 -8.27 -1.03 -22.46
CA LEU A 398 -7.29 -0.83 -23.51
C LEU A 398 -6.33 0.31 -23.13
N LEU A 399 -5.06 0.00 -23.01
CA LEU A 399 -4.01 0.96 -22.65
C LEU A 399 -3.30 1.51 -23.90
N ILE A 400 -2.89 0.60 -24.78
CA ILE A 400 -2.07 0.92 -25.95
C ILE A 400 -2.47 0.02 -27.11
N GLU A 401 -2.52 0.60 -28.32
CA GLU A 401 -2.50 -0.15 -29.57
C GLU A 401 -1.10 -0.14 -30.17
N MET A 402 -0.62 -1.32 -30.56
CA MET A 402 0.64 -1.49 -31.27
C MET A 402 0.43 -2.10 -32.64
N GLU A 403 1.34 -1.85 -33.56
CA GLU A 403 1.41 -2.50 -34.85
C GLU A 403 2.74 -3.23 -34.96
N LYS A 404 2.67 -4.53 -35.32
CA LYS A 404 3.84 -5.39 -35.46
C LYS A 404 4.63 -4.99 -36.73
N GLU A 405 5.95 -4.84 -36.59
CA GLU A 405 6.88 -4.68 -37.73
C GLU A 405 7.08 -5.98 -38.50
#